data_a6b413bdb4766347f6838df19aad2c7e
#
_entry.id   a6b413bdb4766347f6838df19aad2c7e
#
_cell.length_a   1.000
_cell.length_b   1.000
_cell.length_c   1.000
_cell.angle_alpha   90.00
_cell.angle_beta   90.00
_cell.angle_gamma   90.00
#
_symmetry.space_group_name_H-M   'P 1'
#
loop_
_entity.id
_entity.type
_entity.pdbx_description
1 polymer ?
#
loop_
_entity_poly.entity_id
_entity_poly.type
_entity_poly.pdbx_seq_one_letter_code
_entity_poly.pdbx_strand_id
1 'polypeptide(L)'
;MSLAIRVIPCLDVDKGRTVKGINFQNLSDAGDPVTLAEHYGNSGADEITFLDISASIEERATIIDVLRRTAETLFIPMTVGGGIRSIQDVDQLLRAGADKVSVNTAALARPDLINDIAEKFGSQVLVLSVDAHRSDGIFEVTTHGGRQGTGVDALTWISDAQRRGVGEILLNSIDADGTQDGFDIEMISEIGRAHV
;
A
#
# COMPACT_ATOMS: atom_id res chain seq x y z
N MET A 1 19.47 -17.22 10.49
CA MET A 1 18.20 -17.72 9.90
C MET A 1 17.93 -16.86 8.68
N SER A 2 17.72 -17.45 7.50
CA SER A 2 17.25 -16.68 6.34
C SER A 2 15.80 -16.30 6.59
N LEU A 3 15.44 -15.02 6.43
CA LEU A 3 14.05 -14.60 6.41
C LEU A 3 13.36 -15.24 5.22
N ALA A 4 12.17 -15.79 5.42
CA ALA A 4 11.34 -16.27 4.32
C ALA A 4 10.81 -15.09 3.49
N ILE A 5 10.77 -15.25 2.18
CA ILE A 5 10.12 -14.29 1.28
C ILE A 5 8.60 -14.47 1.42
N ARG A 6 7.86 -13.38 1.61
CA ARG A 6 6.40 -13.37 1.60
C ARG A 6 5.90 -13.03 0.19
N VAL A 7 4.88 -13.74 -0.25
CA VAL A 7 4.13 -13.43 -1.49
C VAL A 7 2.85 -12.70 -1.10
N ILE A 8 2.77 -11.44 -1.48
CA ILE A 8 1.69 -10.52 -1.07
C ILE A 8 1.02 -9.96 -2.34
N PRO A 9 -0.07 -10.55 -2.83
CA PRO A 9 -0.85 -9.95 -3.91
C PRO A 9 -1.43 -8.60 -3.52
N CYS A 10 -1.24 -7.59 -4.39
CA CYS A 10 -1.84 -6.27 -4.26
C CYS A 10 -3.00 -6.14 -5.24
N LEU A 11 -4.18 -5.81 -4.74
CA LEU A 11 -5.42 -5.67 -5.49
C LEU A 11 -5.86 -4.20 -5.49
N ASP A 12 -5.77 -3.55 -6.63
CA ASP A 12 -6.35 -2.22 -6.81
C ASP A 12 -7.87 -2.33 -6.84
N VAL A 13 -8.54 -1.58 -5.98
CA VAL A 13 -10.00 -1.57 -5.87
C VAL A 13 -10.54 -0.21 -6.27
N ASP A 14 -11.42 -0.19 -7.26
CA ASP A 14 -12.20 0.96 -7.68
C ASP A 14 -13.68 0.64 -7.53
N LYS A 15 -14.40 1.43 -6.73
CA LYS A 15 -15.85 1.28 -6.48
C LYS A 15 -16.28 -0.15 -6.13
N GLY A 16 -15.46 -0.83 -5.30
CA GLY A 16 -15.73 -2.20 -4.83
C GLY A 16 -15.43 -3.29 -5.86
N ARG A 17 -14.76 -2.99 -6.97
CA ARG A 17 -14.31 -3.95 -7.97
C ARG A 17 -12.78 -3.95 -8.03
N THR A 18 -12.18 -5.11 -8.17
CA THR A 18 -10.76 -5.17 -8.50
C THR A 18 -10.55 -4.74 -9.94
N VAL A 19 -9.58 -3.87 -10.14
CA VAL A 19 -9.23 -3.36 -11.46
C VAL A 19 -7.76 -3.61 -11.76
N LYS A 20 -7.43 -3.68 -13.05
CA LYS A 20 -6.05 -3.81 -13.55
C LYS A 20 -5.82 -2.81 -14.67
N GLY A 21 -4.71 -2.10 -14.60
CA GLY A 21 -4.26 -1.17 -15.64
C GLY A 21 -2.74 -1.19 -15.78
N ILE A 22 -2.23 -0.46 -16.75
CA ILE A 22 -0.80 -0.15 -16.90
C ILE A 22 -0.65 1.31 -16.51
N ASN A 23 0.27 1.63 -15.59
CA ASN A 23 0.48 2.98 -15.07
C ASN A 23 -0.83 3.65 -14.61
N PHE A 24 -1.73 2.91 -13.97
CA PHE A 24 -3.07 3.36 -13.55
C PHE A 24 -3.95 3.92 -14.67
N GLN A 25 -3.70 3.53 -15.93
CA GLN A 25 -4.48 3.92 -17.09
C GLN A 25 -5.19 2.72 -17.71
N ASN A 26 -6.30 3.00 -18.43
CA ASN A 26 -7.10 1.97 -19.11
C ASN A 26 -7.53 0.83 -18.18
N LEU A 27 -8.03 1.19 -17.00
CA LEU A 27 -8.46 0.21 -16.00
C LEU A 27 -9.53 -0.72 -16.58
N SER A 28 -9.27 -2.02 -16.46
CA SER A 28 -10.22 -3.09 -16.77
C SER A 28 -10.67 -3.80 -15.50
N ASP A 29 -11.93 -4.20 -15.45
CA ASP A 29 -12.49 -4.99 -14.34
C ASP A 29 -11.81 -6.37 -14.30
N ALA A 30 -11.21 -6.70 -13.17
CA ALA A 30 -10.56 -7.99 -12.92
C ALA A 30 -11.38 -8.93 -12.01
N GLY A 31 -12.50 -8.46 -11.46
CA GLY A 31 -13.40 -9.30 -10.68
C GLY A 31 -13.78 -8.76 -9.30
N ASP A 32 -14.47 -9.61 -8.53
CA ASP A 32 -14.84 -9.31 -7.15
C ASP A 32 -13.59 -9.44 -6.23
N PRO A 33 -13.26 -8.42 -5.43
CA PRO A 33 -12.06 -8.44 -4.59
C PRO A 33 -12.08 -9.54 -3.52
N VAL A 34 -13.25 -9.88 -2.98
CA VAL A 34 -13.39 -10.95 -1.97
C VAL A 34 -13.06 -12.31 -2.59
N THR A 35 -13.64 -12.59 -3.75
CA THR A 35 -13.39 -13.84 -4.49
C THR A 35 -11.91 -13.99 -4.89
N LEU A 36 -11.28 -12.89 -5.31
CA LEU A 36 -9.86 -12.90 -5.67
C LEU A 36 -8.97 -13.09 -4.45
N ALA A 37 -9.27 -12.44 -3.32
CA ALA A 37 -8.52 -12.62 -2.09
C ALA A 37 -8.59 -14.07 -1.59
N GLU A 38 -9.78 -14.69 -1.61
CA GLU A 38 -9.96 -16.10 -1.28
C GLU A 38 -9.16 -17.01 -2.22
N HIS A 39 -9.19 -16.72 -3.53
CA HIS A 39 -8.41 -17.47 -4.51
C HIS A 39 -6.91 -17.41 -4.24
N TYR A 40 -6.36 -16.23 -3.98
CA TYR A 40 -4.94 -16.05 -3.66
C TYR A 40 -4.56 -16.69 -2.33
N GLY A 41 -5.39 -16.57 -1.28
CA GLY A 41 -5.18 -17.23 0.00
C GLY A 41 -5.11 -18.74 -0.15
N ASN A 42 -6.06 -19.35 -0.90
CA ASN A 42 -6.07 -20.78 -1.20
C ASN A 42 -4.89 -21.22 -2.09
N SER A 43 -4.30 -20.29 -2.86
CA SER A 43 -3.13 -20.54 -3.69
C SER A 43 -1.81 -20.38 -2.93
N GLY A 44 -1.86 -20.06 -1.62
CA GLY A 44 -0.69 -19.99 -0.74
C GLY A 44 -0.06 -18.59 -0.62
N ALA A 45 -0.81 -17.53 -0.88
CA ALA A 45 -0.37 -16.17 -0.54
C ALA A 45 -0.19 -16.03 0.98
N ASP A 46 0.84 -15.27 1.39
CA ASP A 46 1.16 -15.04 2.79
C ASP A 46 0.37 -13.88 3.39
N GLU A 47 -0.08 -12.93 2.57
CA GLU A 47 -0.84 -11.74 2.95
C GLU A 47 -1.58 -11.22 1.72
N ILE A 48 -2.63 -10.40 1.90
CA ILE A 48 -3.33 -9.67 0.83
C ILE A 48 -3.26 -8.18 1.11
N THR A 49 -3.04 -7.37 0.07
CA THR A 49 -3.15 -5.92 0.15
C THR A 49 -4.28 -5.43 -0.76
N PHE A 50 -5.20 -4.63 -0.20
CA PHE A 50 -6.19 -3.88 -0.94
C PHE A 50 -5.78 -2.41 -1.03
N LEU A 51 -5.73 -1.87 -2.23
CA LEU A 51 -5.45 -0.46 -2.49
C LEU A 51 -6.71 0.21 -3.07
N ASP A 52 -7.42 0.97 -2.25
CA ASP A 52 -8.55 1.78 -2.70
C ASP A 52 -8.02 2.97 -3.50
N ILE A 53 -8.17 2.90 -4.81
CA ILE A 53 -7.70 3.94 -5.75
C ILE A 53 -8.77 4.99 -6.05
N SER A 54 -10.00 4.78 -5.58
CA SER A 54 -11.13 5.68 -5.81
C SER A 54 -11.17 6.87 -4.86
N ALA A 55 -10.72 6.69 -3.63
CA ALA A 55 -10.42 7.70 -2.59
C ALA A 55 -11.47 8.79 -2.33
N SER A 56 -12.76 8.60 -2.65
CA SER A 56 -13.83 9.51 -2.24
C SER A 56 -14.42 9.10 -0.88
N ILE A 57 -15.07 10.05 -0.18
CA ILE A 57 -15.71 9.77 1.12
C ILE A 57 -16.86 8.77 0.96
N GLU A 58 -17.60 8.84 -0.14
CA GLU A 58 -18.73 7.94 -0.43
C GLU A 58 -18.25 6.51 -0.71
N GLU A 59 -17.05 6.35 -1.25
CA GLU A 59 -16.46 5.06 -1.62
C GLU A 59 -15.79 4.37 -0.42
N ARG A 60 -15.52 5.08 0.68
CA ARG A 60 -14.99 4.48 1.91
C ARG A 60 -15.92 3.42 2.50
N ALA A 61 -17.24 3.60 2.43
CA ALA A 61 -18.19 2.59 2.88
C ALA A 61 -18.08 1.29 2.09
N THR A 62 -17.75 1.39 0.81
CA THR A 62 -17.57 0.25 -0.09
C THR A 62 -16.35 -0.59 0.29
N ILE A 63 -15.19 0.04 0.56
CA ILE A 63 -14.00 -0.71 0.97
C ILE A 63 -14.18 -1.36 2.34
N ILE A 64 -14.87 -0.71 3.26
CA ILE A 64 -15.22 -1.28 4.57
C ILE A 64 -16.09 -2.53 4.42
N ASP A 65 -17.06 -2.53 3.50
CA ASP A 65 -17.88 -3.72 3.20
C ASP A 65 -17.04 -4.85 2.61
N VAL A 66 -16.17 -4.54 1.65
CA VAL A 66 -15.21 -5.52 1.08
C VAL A 66 -14.38 -6.14 2.18
N LEU A 67 -13.82 -5.34 3.10
CA LEU A 67 -12.99 -5.85 4.20
C LEU A 67 -13.75 -6.80 5.12
N ARG A 68 -14.97 -6.42 5.53
CA ARG A 68 -15.80 -7.27 6.40
C ARG A 68 -16.10 -8.62 5.77
N ARG A 69 -16.50 -8.61 4.50
CA ARG A 69 -16.78 -9.83 3.75
C ARG A 69 -15.53 -10.69 3.57
N THR A 70 -14.38 -10.07 3.31
CA THR A 70 -13.11 -10.77 3.17
C THR A 70 -12.67 -11.39 4.50
N ALA A 71 -12.81 -10.66 5.62
CA ALA A 71 -12.45 -11.16 6.94
C ALA A 71 -13.26 -12.39 7.41
N GLU A 72 -14.43 -12.65 6.79
CA GLU A 72 -15.23 -13.84 7.07
C GLU A 72 -14.66 -15.11 6.40
N THR A 73 -13.90 -14.96 5.31
CA THR A 73 -13.45 -16.08 4.48
C THR A 73 -11.94 -16.23 4.38
N LEU A 74 -11.18 -15.15 4.67
CA LEU A 74 -9.73 -15.13 4.54
C LEU A 74 -9.05 -15.21 5.91
N PHE A 75 -8.02 -16.07 6.03
CA PHE A 75 -7.30 -16.34 7.28
C PHE A 75 -5.80 -15.97 7.20
N ILE A 76 -5.41 -15.18 6.22
CA ILE A 76 -4.09 -14.55 6.12
C ILE A 76 -4.22 -13.04 6.36
N PRO A 77 -3.15 -12.35 6.79
CA PRO A 77 -3.21 -10.92 7.10
C PRO A 77 -3.70 -10.06 5.92
N MET A 78 -4.46 -9.01 6.24
CA MET A 78 -4.94 -8.04 5.28
C MET A 78 -4.36 -6.65 5.55
N THR A 79 -3.70 -6.08 4.53
CA THR A 79 -3.30 -4.67 4.51
C THR A 79 -4.28 -3.87 3.66
N VAL A 80 -4.66 -2.67 4.11
CA VAL A 80 -5.56 -1.79 3.37
C VAL A 80 -4.94 -0.41 3.21
N GLY A 81 -4.87 0.07 1.97
CA GLY A 81 -4.40 1.40 1.61
C GLY A 81 -5.45 2.19 0.84
N GLY A 82 -5.22 3.49 0.70
CA GLY A 82 -6.08 4.41 -0.01
C GLY A 82 -6.93 5.30 0.90
N GLY A 83 -6.89 6.61 0.65
CA GLY A 83 -7.76 7.61 1.29
C GLY A 83 -7.61 7.79 2.81
N ILE A 84 -6.61 7.23 3.46
CA ILE A 84 -6.39 7.32 4.92
C ILE A 84 -5.75 8.67 5.24
N ARG A 85 -6.42 9.48 6.09
CA ARG A 85 -6.01 10.84 6.42
C ARG A 85 -5.98 11.12 7.92
N SER A 86 -6.52 10.22 8.74
CA SER A 86 -6.68 10.41 10.18
C SER A 86 -6.58 9.10 10.95
N ILE A 87 -6.37 9.22 12.27
CA ILE A 87 -6.42 8.10 13.21
C ILE A 87 -7.81 7.42 13.21
N GLN A 88 -8.87 8.20 12.97
CA GLN A 88 -10.23 7.68 12.92
C GLN A 88 -10.43 6.76 11.71
N ASP A 89 -9.84 7.12 10.56
CA ASP A 89 -9.85 6.25 9.37
C ASP A 89 -9.16 4.91 9.67
N VAL A 90 -8.00 4.96 10.33
CA VAL A 90 -7.27 3.76 10.75
C VAL A 90 -8.11 2.89 11.68
N ASP A 91 -8.71 3.48 12.74
CA ASP A 91 -9.54 2.73 13.68
C ASP A 91 -10.72 2.03 12.98
N GLN A 92 -11.36 2.71 12.02
CA GLN A 92 -12.47 2.13 11.24
C GLN A 92 -12.03 0.93 10.40
N LEU A 93 -10.89 1.02 9.73
CA LEU A 93 -10.36 -0.05 8.87
C LEU A 93 -9.93 -1.27 9.71
N LEU A 94 -9.24 -1.05 10.83
CA LEU A 94 -8.85 -2.12 11.75
C LEU A 94 -10.09 -2.84 12.34
N ARG A 95 -11.11 -2.08 12.73
CA ARG A 95 -12.39 -2.68 13.21
C ARG A 95 -13.17 -3.40 12.11
N ALA A 96 -12.91 -3.08 10.85
CA ALA A 96 -13.53 -3.77 9.72
C ALA A 96 -12.83 -5.09 9.36
N GLY A 97 -11.67 -5.38 9.97
CA GLY A 97 -10.94 -6.63 9.78
C GLY A 97 -9.56 -6.48 9.13
N ALA A 98 -9.08 -5.26 8.87
CA ALA A 98 -7.71 -5.06 8.43
C ALA A 98 -6.71 -5.35 9.57
N ASP A 99 -5.60 -5.99 9.27
CA ASP A 99 -4.47 -6.19 10.19
C ASP A 99 -3.49 -5.01 10.12
N LYS A 100 -3.35 -4.41 8.93
CA LYS A 100 -2.47 -3.28 8.67
C LYS A 100 -3.15 -2.25 7.79
N VAL A 101 -2.66 -1.02 7.89
CA VAL A 101 -3.09 0.10 7.04
C VAL A 101 -1.90 0.68 6.30
N SER A 102 -2.11 1.08 5.04
CA SER A 102 -1.08 1.71 4.23
C SER A 102 -1.40 3.18 3.95
N VAL A 103 -0.45 4.06 4.27
CA VAL A 103 -0.54 5.51 4.04
C VAL A 103 0.47 5.94 2.99
N ASN A 104 0.11 6.95 2.18
CA ASN A 104 0.98 7.55 1.16
C ASN A 104 0.84 9.07 1.20
N THR A 105 0.09 9.69 0.31
CA THR A 105 -0.02 11.15 0.11
C THR A 105 -0.32 11.91 1.40
N ALA A 106 -1.18 11.38 2.28
CA ALA A 106 -1.51 12.04 3.54
C ALA A 106 -0.33 12.07 4.51
N ALA A 107 0.49 11.03 4.54
CA ALA A 107 1.71 10.99 5.34
C ALA A 107 2.78 11.93 4.80
N LEU A 108 2.90 12.06 3.49
CA LEU A 108 3.82 13.01 2.87
C LEU A 108 3.42 14.46 3.16
N ALA A 109 2.11 14.76 3.11
CA ALA A 109 1.57 16.08 3.42
C ALA A 109 1.63 16.43 4.92
N ARG A 110 1.51 15.42 5.80
CA ARG A 110 1.56 15.56 7.27
C ARG A 110 2.33 14.38 7.86
N PRO A 111 3.67 14.45 7.93
CA PRO A 111 4.51 13.36 8.46
C PRO A 111 4.16 12.94 9.89
N ASP A 112 3.65 13.84 10.72
CA ASP A 112 3.20 13.53 12.08
C ASP A 112 2.04 12.53 12.13
N LEU A 113 1.32 12.30 11.02
CA LEU A 113 0.33 11.24 10.93
C LEU A 113 0.94 9.85 11.20
N ILE A 114 2.19 9.65 10.78
CA ILE A 114 2.94 8.41 11.02
C ILE A 114 3.15 8.22 12.53
N ASN A 115 3.61 9.27 13.22
CA ASN A 115 3.82 9.23 14.66
C ASN A 115 2.51 8.94 15.42
N ASP A 116 1.44 9.66 15.05
CA ASP A 116 0.12 9.50 15.66
C ASP A 116 -0.42 8.07 15.53
N ILE A 117 -0.26 7.44 14.35
CA ILE A 117 -0.70 6.05 14.10
C ILE A 117 0.18 5.07 14.86
N ALA A 118 1.50 5.22 14.78
CA ALA A 118 2.46 4.32 15.42
C ALA A 118 2.32 4.36 16.96
N GLU A 119 2.10 5.52 17.55
CA GLU A 119 1.89 5.67 18.99
C GLU A 119 0.60 4.98 19.44
N LYS A 120 -0.48 5.13 18.68
CA LYS A 120 -1.80 4.62 19.08
C LYS A 120 -1.98 3.13 18.80
N PHE A 121 -1.50 2.63 17.68
CA PHE A 121 -1.79 1.27 17.21
C PHE A 121 -0.56 0.37 17.13
N GLY A 122 0.64 0.95 17.24
CA GLY A 122 1.92 0.25 17.09
C GLY A 122 2.45 0.27 15.66
N SER A 123 3.77 0.24 15.51
CA SER A 123 4.46 0.27 14.22
C SER A 123 4.07 -0.89 13.30
N GLN A 124 3.77 -2.07 13.86
CA GLN A 124 3.40 -3.27 13.11
C GLN A 124 2.10 -3.12 12.30
N VAL A 125 1.26 -2.13 12.63
CA VAL A 125 0.00 -1.85 11.92
C VAL A 125 0.24 -0.94 10.72
N LEU A 126 1.36 -0.21 10.69
CA LEU A 126 1.58 0.87 9.75
C LEU A 126 2.53 0.49 8.61
N VAL A 127 2.01 0.53 7.40
CA VAL A 127 2.75 0.40 6.14
C VAL A 127 2.85 1.78 5.50
N LEU A 128 4.04 2.18 5.04
CA LEU A 128 4.20 3.34 4.16
C LEU A 128 4.19 2.88 2.71
N SER A 129 3.22 3.32 1.93
CA SER A 129 3.26 3.17 0.47
C SER A 129 4.09 4.28 -0.15
N VAL A 130 5.02 3.91 -1.00
CA VAL A 130 5.92 4.82 -1.71
C VAL A 130 5.87 4.50 -3.20
N ASP A 131 5.26 5.38 -3.97
CA ASP A 131 5.33 5.36 -5.42
C ASP A 131 6.50 6.25 -5.84
N ALA A 132 7.47 5.70 -6.54
CA ALA A 132 8.65 6.45 -6.95
C ALA A 132 9.05 6.16 -8.41
N HIS A 133 9.69 7.14 -9.04
CA HIS A 133 10.29 7.02 -10.36
C HIS A 133 11.70 7.62 -10.38
N ARG A 134 12.49 7.30 -11.41
CA ARG A 134 13.80 7.93 -11.60
C ARG A 134 13.64 9.33 -12.16
N SER A 135 14.22 10.31 -11.46
CA SER A 135 14.25 11.71 -11.88
C SER A 135 15.56 12.33 -11.40
N ASP A 136 16.32 12.94 -12.30
CA ASP A 136 17.54 13.72 -12.02
C ASP A 136 18.55 13.04 -11.05
N GLY A 137 18.68 11.71 -11.16
CA GLY A 137 19.64 10.93 -10.37
C GLY A 137 19.16 10.52 -8.96
N ILE A 138 17.90 10.75 -8.64
CA ILE A 138 17.23 10.29 -7.43
C ILE A 138 16.03 9.38 -7.78
N PHE A 139 15.52 8.67 -6.78
CA PHE A 139 14.19 8.07 -6.83
C PHE A 139 13.18 9.05 -6.27
N GLU A 140 12.55 9.83 -7.16
CA GLU A 140 11.58 10.85 -6.75
C GLU A 140 10.26 10.22 -6.33
N VAL A 141 9.79 10.56 -5.12
CA VAL A 141 8.46 10.18 -4.62
C VAL A 141 7.38 10.88 -5.44
N THR A 142 6.36 10.13 -5.82
CA THR A 142 5.18 10.65 -6.50
C THR A 142 3.93 10.51 -5.65
N THR A 143 2.92 11.28 -6.00
CA THR A 143 1.59 11.24 -5.39
C THR A 143 0.51 11.05 -6.45
N HIS A 144 -0.75 10.84 -6.01
CA HIS A 144 -1.90 10.71 -6.92
C HIS A 144 -1.72 9.59 -7.97
N GLY A 145 -1.21 8.43 -7.54
CA GLY A 145 -1.00 7.29 -8.44
C GLY A 145 0.08 7.57 -9.49
N GLY A 146 1.23 8.08 -9.07
CA GLY A 146 2.38 8.33 -9.95
C GLY A 146 2.29 9.58 -10.84
N ARG A 147 1.21 10.39 -10.71
CA ARG A 147 0.92 11.49 -11.63
C ARG A 147 1.60 12.80 -11.28
N GLN A 148 2.03 12.97 -10.03
CA GLN A 148 2.60 14.23 -9.55
C GLN A 148 3.90 13.97 -8.81
N GLY A 149 5.02 14.45 -9.38
CA GLY A 149 6.31 14.49 -8.70
C GLY A 149 6.29 15.45 -7.51
N THR A 150 7.07 15.14 -6.49
CA THR A 150 7.10 15.92 -5.24
C THR A 150 8.43 16.60 -4.99
N GLY A 151 9.48 16.28 -5.76
CA GLY A 151 10.86 16.71 -5.51
C GLY A 151 11.51 16.03 -4.30
N VAL A 152 10.83 15.07 -3.66
CA VAL A 152 11.32 14.37 -2.47
C VAL A 152 12.00 13.07 -2.87
N ASP A 153 13.24 12.86 -2.41
CA ASP A 153 13.96 11.61 -2.60
C ASP A 153 13.39 10.49 -1.73
N ALA A 154 13.07 9.35 -2.34
CA ALA A 154 12.44 8.21 -1.68
C ALA A 154 13.30 7.62 -0.56
N LEU A 155 14.64 7.56 -0.71
CA LEU A 155 15.53 7.04 0.32
C LEU A 155 15.49 7.91 1.57
N THR A 156 15.52 9.21 1.39
CA THR A 156 15.43 10.20 2.46
C THR A 156 14.06 10.12 3.16
N TRP A 157 12.98 10.05 2.38
CA TRP A 157 11.62 9.96 2.90
C TRP A 157 11.37 8.68 3.70
N ILE A 158 11.78 7.53 3.16
CA ILE A 158 11.64 6.22 3.83
C ILE A 158 12.42 6.20 5.14
N SER A 159 13.66 6.72 5.14
CA SER A 159 14.47 6.83 6.36
C SER A 159 13.83 7.73 7.42
N ASP A 160 13.20 8.85 7.03
CA ASP A 160 12.45 9.70 7.97
C ASP A 160 11.20 8.98 8.51
N ALA A 161 10.43 8.35 7.64
CA ALA A 161 9.22 7.62 8.03
C ALA A 161 9.52 6.45 8.97
N GLN A 162 10.64 5.76 8.78
CA GLN A 162 11.10 4.72 9.69
C GLN A 162 11.38 5.27 11.10
N ARG A 163 12.09 6.39 11.20
CA ARG A 163 12.34 7.05 12.50
C ARG A 163 11.04 7.50 13.19
N ARG A 164 10.00 7.78 12.42
CA ARG A 164 8.66 8.15 12.92
C ARG A 164 7.82 6.96 13.36
N GLY A 165 8.21 5.72 13.03
CA GLY A 165 7.55 4.52 13.51
C GLY A 165 6.82 3.70 12.43
N VAL A 166 7.15 3.84 11.15
CA VAL A 166 6.67 2.93 10.11
C VAL A 166 7.25 1.54 10.33
N GLY A 167 6.42 0.51 10.22
CA GLY A 167 6.80 -0.89 10.39
C GLY A 167 7.16 -1.61 9.09
N GLU A 168 6.54 -1.23 7.98
CA GLU A 168 6.78 -1.83 6.65
C GLU A 168 6.72 -0.78 5.54
N ILE A 169 7.41 -1.06 4.43
CA ILE A 169 7.38 -0.25 3.22
C ILE A 169 6.74 -1.06 2.10
N LEU A 170 5.71 -0.49 1.46
CA LEU A 170 5.15 -0.96 0.19
C LEU A 170 5.72 -0.07 -0.92
N LEU A 171 6.75 -0.57 -1.61
CA LEU A 171 7.43 0.16 -2.65
C LEU A 171 6.84 -0.16 -4.02
N ASN A 172 6.47 0.86 -4.77
CA ASN A 172 6.06 0.76 -6.16
C ASN A 172 7.01 1.57 -7.05
N SER A 173 7.72 0.90 -7.96
CA SER A 173 8.49 1.56 -9.02
C SER A 173 7.56 1.87 -10.19
N ILE A 174 7.25 3.14 -10.40
CA ILE A 174 6.42 3.58 -11.53
C ILE A 174 7.05 3.22 -12.88
N ASP A 175 8.39 3.22 -12.93
CA ASP A 175 9.14 2.87 -14.16
C ASP A 175 9.01 1.40 -14.53
N ALA A 176 8.82 0.51 -13.54
CA ALA A 176 8.70 -0.93 -13.74
C ALA A 176 7.25 -1.44 -13.71
N ASP A 177 6.29 -0.63 -13.22
CA ASP A 177 4.90 -1.06 -13.08
C ASP A 177 4.25 -1.39 -14.43
N GLY A 178 3.72 -2.62 -14.52
CA GLY A 178 3.01 -3.12 -15.71
C GLY A 178 3.91 -3.48 -16.89
N THR A 179 5.23 -3.31 -16.83
CA THR A 179 6.16 -3.61 -17.94
C THR A 179 6.34 -5.11 -18.19
N GLN A 180 6.13 -5.94 -17.16
CA GLN A 180 6.41 -7.39 -17.17
C GLN A 180 7.91 -7.76 -17.30
N ASP A 181 8.81 -6.79 -17.12
CA ASP A 181 10.26 -7.00 -17.15
C ASP A 181 10.86 -7.40 -15.79
N GLY A 182 10.01 -7.57 -14.77
CA GLY A 182 10.37 -7.93 -13.40
C GLY A 182 10.44 -6.73 -12.45
N PHE A 183 11.00 -6.98 -11.27
CA PHE A 183 11.12 -5.95 -10.22
C PHE A 183 12.27 -4.98 -10.52
N ASP A 184 12.13 -3.74 -10.05
CA ASP A 184 13.19 -2.74 -10.03
C ASP A 184 14.23 -3.09 -8.95
N ILE A 185 15.18 -3.95 -9.31
CA ILE A 185 16.18 -4.47 -8.37
C ILE A 185 17.11 -3.37 -7.85
N GLU A 186 17.40 -2.36 -8.66
CA GLU A 186 18.25 -1.24 -8.27
C GLU A 186 17.57 -0.44 -7.15
N MET A 187 16.33 0.00 -7.37
CA MET A 187 15.54 0.75 -6.37
C MET A 187 15.36 -0.07 -5.08
N ILE A 188 14.99 -1.35 -5.19
CA ILE A 188 14.83 -2.23 -4.03
C ILE A 188 16.14 -2.36 -3.25
N SER A 189 17.27 -2.52 -3.94
CA SER A 189 18.58 -2.68 -3.30
C SER A 189 19.02 -1.42 -2.56
N GLU A 190 18.82 -0.25 -3.13
CA GLU A 190 19.17 1.02 -2.49
C GLU A 190 18.28 1.29 -1.27
N ILE A 191 16.99 1.06 -1.36
CA ILE A 191 16.05 1.19 -0.25
C ILE A 191 16.37 0.18 0.86
N GLY A 192 16.67 -1.08 0.50
CA GLY A 192 17.06 -2.11 1.46
C GLY A 192 18.33 -1.74 2.24
N ARG A 193 19.28 -1.03 1.63
CA ARG A 193 20.48 -0.53 2.30
C ARG A 193 20.21 0.65 3.24
N ALA A 194 19.20 1.44 2.98
CA ALA A 194 18.82 2.57 3.84
C ALA A 194 18.21 2.12 5.18
N HIS A 195 17.89 0.84 5.33
CA HIS A 195 17.25 0.23 6.50
C HIS A 195 18.20 -0.60 7.38
N VAL A 196 19.51 -0.57 7.14
CA VAL A 196 20.51 -1.31 7.91
C VAL A 196 21.21 -0.44 8.94
#